data_9c0ee9651e2d4bb586db98293e8a3743
#
_entry.id   9c0ee9651e2d4bb586db98293e8a3743
#
_cell.length_a   1.000
_cell.length_b   1.000
_cell.length_c   1.000
_cell.angle_alpha   90.00
_cell.angle_beta   90.00
_cell.angle_gamma   90.00
#
_symmetry.space_group_name_H-M   'P 1'
#
loop_
_entity.id
_entity.type
_entity.pdbx_description
1 polymer ?
#
loop_
_entity_poly.entity_id
_entity_poly.type
_entity_poly.pdbx_seq_one_letter_code
_entity_poly.pdbx_strand_id
1 'polypeptide(L)'
;MPAQAYAGKECVCQLRRGICDQSCVQGMLDTPFYIACLRLSGRRCLVIGGGEIGLEKVEGLLACDGEVTLIAPEAEPALERYAQEGSIHWERRAYAGASDLEGAFMAIAATDDTDTNISVYEDAERRAMLVNVVDVPPLCNFILPAIVRSGPLAIAISTAGASPALAKRMKREIEAQFGEPYARLAVLLNEVRGWAKGTLPTYQQRKEFFEGIVGGQPDPIALLTDGNGGGTLSPEGEQAVRELIAHAQDAHALQV
;
A
#
# COMPACT_ATOMS: atom_id res chain seq x y z
N MET A 1 -6.41 -25.89 12.35
CA MET A 1 -5.11 -26.07 12.98
C MET A 1 -4.17 -26.77 12.04
N PRO A 2 -2.94 -26.39 11.95
CA PRO A 2 -2.29 -25.33 11.18
C PRO A 2 -1.37 -25.91 10.11
N ALA A 3 -1.87 -26.08 8.88
CA ALA A 3 -1.02 -26.47 7.74
C ALA A 3 0.00 -25.37 7.36
N GLN A 4 -0.30 -24.10 7.63
CA GLN A 4 0.55 -22.98 7.24
C GLN A 4 1.83 -22.83 8.08
N ALA A 5 1.77 -23.08 9.38
CA ALA A 5 2.98 -23.05 10.23
C ALA A 5 3.96 -24.21 9.93
N TYR A 6 3.48 -25.29 9.34
CA TYR A 6 4.31 -26.42 8.89
C TYR A 6 4.99 -26.13 7.55
N ALA A 7 4.28 -25.54 6.59
CA ALA A 7 4.84 -25.19 5.28
C ALA A 7 6.03 -24.23 5.36
N GLY A 8 5.95 -23.21 6.23
CA GLY A 8 7.05 -22.27 6.45
C GLY A 8 8.31 -22.93 7.02
N LYS A 9 8.18 -23.85 7.98
CA LYS A 9 9.35 -24.53 8.59
C LYS A 9 10.02 -25.52 7.66
N GLU A 10 9.27 -26.24 6.84
CA GLU A 10 9.82 -27.12 5.82
C GLU A 10 10.51 -26.31 4.72
N CYS A 11 9.95 -25.21 4.29
CA CYS A 11 10.54 -24.33 3.29
C CYS A 11 11.84 -23.67 3.80
N VAL A 12 11.91 -23.19 5.04
CA VAL A 12 13.14 -22.69 5.65
C VAL A 12 14.23 -23.75 5.65
N CYS A 13 13.90 -25.00 5.98
CA CYS A 13 14.86 -26.10 5.97
C CYS A 13 15.39 -26.40 4.56
N GLN A 14 14.54 -26.31 3.54
CA GLN A 14 14.90 -26.51 2.13
C GLN A 14 15.71 -25.34 1.57
N LEU A 15 15.36 -24.10 1.91
CA LEU A 15 16.15 -22.90 1.55
C LEU A 15 17.57 -22.95 2.10
N ARG A 16 17.75 -23.32 3.38
CA ARG A 16 19.08 -23.50 3.98
C ARG A 16 19.93 -24.60 3.30
N ARG A 17 19.28 -25.54 2.61
CA ARG A 17 19.93 -26.62 1.85
C ARG A 17 20.11 -26.30 0.37
N GLY A 18 19.64 -25.13 -0.10
CA GLY A 18 19.66 -24.77 -1.52
C GLY A 18 18.74 -25.61 -2.41
N ILE A 19 17.70 -26.26 -1.84
CA ILE A 19 16.85 -27.25 -2.53
C ILE A 19 15.40 -26.71 -2.68
N CYS A 20 15.16 -25.41 -2.48
CA CYS A 20 13.81 -24.87 -2.61
C CYS A 20 13.31 -25.03 -4.06
N ASP A 21 12.29 -25.84 -4.26
CA ASP A 21 11.68 -26.10 -5.56
C ASP A 21 10.33 -25.36 -5.73
N GLN A 22 9.73 -25.50 -6.91
CA GLN A 22 8.46 -24.87 -7.26
C GLN A 22 7.28 -25.30 -6.36
N SER A 23 7.40 -26.40 -5.61
CA SER A 23 6.31 -26.86 -4.72
C SER A 23 6.09 -25.95 -3.53
N CYS A 24 7.13 -25.26 -3.05
CA CYS A 24 7.01 -24.23 -2.00
C CYS A 24 6.21 -23.01 -2.47
N VAL A 25 6.28 -22.67 -3.76
CA VAL A 25 5.55 -21.55 -4.36
C VAL A 25 4.09 -21.91 -4.63
N GLN A 26 3.83 -23.19 -4.98
CA GLN A 26 2.50 -23.65 -5.33
C GLN A 26 1.49 -23.52 -4.18
N GLY A 27 1.89 -23.84 -2.95
CA GLY A 27 1.02 -23.71 -1.77
C GLY A 27 0.63 -22.28 -1.43
N MET A 28 1.33 -21.28 -1.95
CA MET A 28 1.02 -19.88 -1.75
C MET A 28 -0.08 -19.39 -2.70
N LEU A 29 -0.16 -19.92 -3.91
CA LEU A 29 -1.19 -19.56 -4.90
C LEU A 29 -2.60 -20.03 -4.46
N ASP A 30 -2.68 -21.03 -3.60
CA ASP A 30 -3.94 -21.59 -3.08
C ASP A 30 -4.43 -20.88 -1.81
N THR A 31 -3.65 -19.93 -1.27
CA THR A 31 -4.02 -19.21 -0.05
C THR A 31 -4.61 -17.85 -0.39
N PRO A 32 -5.87 -17.56 -0.03
CA PRO A 32 -6.45 -16.24 -0.24
C PRO A 32 -5.81 -15.23 0.71
N PHE A 33 -5.29 -14.12 0.16
CA PHE A 33 -4.78 -13.00 0.95
C PHE A 33 -5.91 -12.07 1.38
N TYR A 34 -5.88 -11.65 2.64
CA TYR A 34 -6.73 -10.58 3.13
C TYR A 34 -6.16 -9.22 2.72
N ILE A 35 -6.91 -8.46 1.90
CA ILE A 35 -6.47 -7.14 1.43
C ILE A 35 -6.84 -6.10 2.49
N ALA A 36 -5.85 -5.42 3.03
CA ALA A 36 -6.02 -4.37 4.02
C ALA A 36 -5.15 -3.15 3.70
N CYS A 37 -5.63 -1.97 4.10
CA CYS A 37 -4.83 -0.76 4.11
C CYS A 37 -4.26 -0.56 5.51
N LEU A 38 -2.93 -0.51 5.62
CA LEU A 38 -2.23 -0.31 6.88
C LEU A 38 -1.94 1.18 7.09
N ARG A 39 -2.18 1.67 8.29
CA ARG A 39 -1.74 2.99 8.71
C ARG A 39 -0.35 2.88 9.31
N LEU A 40 0.64 3.49 8.68
CA LEU A 40 2.05 3.41 9.11
C LEU A 40 2.52 4.65 9.88
N SER A 41 1.76 5.75 9.88
CA SER A 41 2.10 6.97 10.62
C SER A 41 2.36 6.68 12.10
N GLY A 42 3.56 7.05 12.60
CA GLY A 42 4.03 6.77 13.95
C GLY A 42 4.38 5.29 14.21
N ARG A 43 4.59 4.49 13.16
CA ARG A 43 4.98 3.08 13.30
C ARG A 43 6.37 2.84 12.73
N ARG A 44 7.23 2.25 13.53
CA ARG A 44 8.57 1.86 13.12
C ARG A 44 8.51 0.73 12.10
N CYS A 45 9.03 0.98 10.90
CA CYS A 45 9.14 0.02 9.80
C CYS A 45 10.63 -0.27 9.55
N LEU A 46 11.01 -1.52 9.63
CA LEU A 46 12.41 -1.93 9.47
C LEU A 46 12.64 -2.42 8.05
N VAL A 47 13.71 -1.92 7.42
CA VAL A 47 14.21 -2.42 6.13
C VAL A 47 15.63 -2.93 6.33
N ILE A 48 15.87 -4.18 5.96
CA ILE A 48 17.18 -4.82 6.01
C ILE A 48 17.67 -4.99 4.58
N GLY A 49 18.77 -4.30 4.23
CA GLY A 49 19.33 -4.25 2.88
C GLY A 49 19.22 -2.87 2.26
N GLY A 50 20.38 -2.34 1.79
CA GLY A 50 20.54 -0.97 1.28
C GLY A 50 20.65 -0.85 -0.25
N GLY A 51 20.38 -1.90 -1.01
CA GLY A 51 20.41 -1.90 -2.48
C GLY A 51 19.17 -1.25 -3.10
N GLU A 52 19.06 -1.32 -4.45
CA GLU A 52 17.94 -0.74 -5.23
C GLU A 52 16.57 -1.21 -4.72
N ILE A 53 16.44 -2.49 -4.37
CA ILE A 53 15.18 -3.04 -3.85
C ILE A 53 14.88 -2.47 -2.46
N GLY A 54 15.89 -2.34 -1.60
CA GLY A 54 15.76 -1.68 -0.29
C GLY A 54 15.28 -0.24 -0.44
N LEU A 55 15.85 0.51 -1.39
CA LEU A 55 15.42 1.87 -1.73
C LEU A 55 13.94 1.92 -2.12
N GLU A 56 13.48 1.05 -3.05
CA GLU A 56 12.07 0.98 -3.45
C GLU A 56 11.14 0.75 -2.24
N LYS A 57 11.55 -0.11 -1.30
CA LYS A 57 10.73 -0.39 -0.11
C LYS A 57 10.72 0.77 0.86
N VAL A 58 11.85 1.42 1.08
CA VAL A 58 11.95 2.64 1.89
C VAL A 58 11.04 3.73 1.35
N GLU A 59 11.10 4.03 0.05
CA GLU A 59 10.25 5.04 -0.60
C GLU A 59 8.75 4.71 -0.44
N GLY A 60 8.38 3.45 -0.61
CA GLY A 60 7.00 3.00 -0.42
C GLY A 60 6.49 3.17 1.02
N LEU A 61 7.35 2.98 2.02
CA LEU A 61 7.02 3.18 3.43
C LEU A 61 6.94 4.67 3.80
N LEU A 62 7.89 5.48 3.30
CA LEU A 62 7.89 6.94 3.48
C LEU A 62 6.64 7.59 2.87
N ALA A 63 6.20 7.12 1.69
CA ALA A 63 4.96 7.56 1.06
C ALA A 63 3.69 7.26 1.88
N CYS A 64 3.81 6.48 2.94
CA CYS A 64 2.74 6.13 3.89
C CYS A 64 3.00 6.67 5.30
N ASP A 65 3.89 7.66 5.45
CA ASP A 65 4.31 8.28 6.73
C ASP A 65 4.89 7.26 7.73
N GLY A 66 5.53 6.19 7.26
CA GLY A 66 6.19 5.20 8.12
C GLY A 66 7.50 5.74 8.70
N GLU A 67 7.79 5.43 9.97
CA GLU A 67 9.08 5.73 10.61
C GLU A 67 10.09 4.64 10.20
N VAL A 68 10.87 4.94 9.15
CA VAL A 68 11.75 3.94 8.55
C VAL A 68 13.10 3.86 9.27
N THR A 69 13.47 2.64 9.69
CA THR A 69 14.83 2.30 10.10
C THR A 69 15.44 1.38 9.04
N LEU A 70 16.56 1.79 8.46
CA LEU A 70 17.35 0.98 7.53
C LEU A 70 18.50 0.31 8.30
N ILE A 71 18.69 -0.99 8.12
CA ILE A 71 19.88 -1.72 8.59
C ILE A 71 20.61 -2.26 7.36
N ALA A 72 21.77 -1.71 7.08
CA ALA A 72 22.62 -2.13 5.98
C ALA A 72 24.06 -1.62 6.19
N PRO A 73 25.10 -2.42 5.89
CA PRO A 73 26.50 -1.94 5.94
C PRO A 73 26.75 -0.83 4.92
N GLU A 74 26.17 -0.96 3.74
CA GLU A 74 26.26 -0.05 2.62
C GLU A 74 24.85 0.27 2.10
N ALA A 75 24.65 1.43 1.48
CA ALA A 75 23.36 1.84 0.97
C ALA A 75 23.49 2.64 -0.33
N GLU A 76 22.46 2.59 -1.15
CA GLU A 76 22.31 3.44 -2.33
C GLU A 76 22.43 4.92 -1.97
N PRO A 77 23.02 5.77 -2.85
CA PRO A 77 23.20 7.20 -2.57
C PRO A 77 21.91 7.94 -2.22
N ALA A 78 20.75 7.47 -2.71
CA ALA A 78 19.46 8.03 -2.37
C ALA A 78 19.09 7.75 -0.89
N LEU A 79 19.38 6.56 -0.39
CA LEU A 79 19.17 6.19 1.02
C LEU A 79 20.09 6.98 1.95
N GLU A 80 21.34 7.23 1.53
CA GLU A 80 22.25 8.09 2.28
C GLU A 80 21.69 9.52 2.41
N ARG A 81 21.12 10.08 1.33
CA ARG A 81 20.48 11.40 1.38
C ARG A 81 19.29 11.41 2.35
N TYR A 82 18.40 10.42 2.26
CA TYR A 82 17.26 10.31 3.20
C TYR A 82 17.69 10.25 4.66
N ALA A 83 18.81 9.56 4.94
CA ALA A 83 19.37 9.50 6.29
C ALA A 83 19.97 10.85 6.73
N GLN A 84 20.68 11.56 5.84
CA GLN A 84 21.25 12.88 6.10
C GLN A 84 20.15 13.94 6.33
N GLU A 85 19.05 13.85 5.60
CA GLU A 85 17.87 14.71 5.74
C GLU A 85 17.02 14.36 6.97
N GLY A 86 17.32 13.26 7.66
CA GLY A 86 16.56 12.78 8.81
C GLY A 86 15.22 12.13 8.45
N SER A 87 15.00 11.82 7.17
CA SER A 87 13.79 11.13 6.70
C SER A 87 13.75 9.66 7.09
N ILE A 88 14.92 9.04 7.28
CA ILE A 88 15.07 7.68 7.78
C ILE A 88 16.17 7.62 8.86
N HIS A 89 16.08 6.60 9.72
CA HIS A 89 17.20 6.25 10.60
C HIS A 89 18.03 5.13 9.95
N TRP A 90 19.32 5.36 9.71
CA TRP A 90 20.20 4.36 9.10
C TRP A 90 21.25 3.85 10.09
N GLU A 91 21.21 2.56 10.34
CA GLU A 91 22.21 1.83 11.11
C GLU A 91 23.19 1.15 10.15
N ARG A 92 24.42 1.70 10.05
CA ARG A 92 25.49 1.22 9.15
C ARG A 92 26.12 -0.07 9.65
N ARG A 93 25.36 -1.15 9.66
CA ARG A 93 25.81 -2.47 10.10
C ARG A 93 24.96 -3.57 9.47
N ALA A 94 25.42 -4.81 9.60
CA ALA A 94 24.59 -5.96 9.29
C ALA A 94 23.46 -6.16 10.35
N TYR A 95 22.43 -6.91 9.98
CA TYR A 95 21.41 -7.38 10.91
C TYR A 95 22.04 -8.22 12.02
N ALA A 96 21.71 -7.95 13.26
CA ALA A 96 22.32 -8.57 14.43
C ALA A 96 21.40 -9.59 15.14
N GLY A 97 20.15 -9.74 14.68
CA GLY A 97 19.20 -10.70 15.22
C GLY A 97 17.95 -10.06 15.82
N ALA A 98 17.23 -10.84 16.62
CA ALA A 98 15.89 -10.50 17.12
C ALA A 98 15.79 -9.16 17.87
N SER A 99 16.88 -8.65 18.47
CA SER A 99 16.88 -7.34 19.14
C SER A 99 16.62 -6.18 18.19
N ASP A 100 17.00 -6.31 16.91
CA ASP A 100 16.79 -5.27 15.91
C ASP A 100 15.30 -5.05 15.62
N LEU A 101 14.50 -6.08 15.83
CA LEU A 101 13.05 -6.04 15.62
C LEU A 101 12.27 -5.43 16.79
N GLU A 102 12.92 -5.06 17.89
CA GLU A 102 12.21 -4.49 19.05
C GLU A 102 11.50 -3.19 18.69
N GLY A 103 10.20 -3.11 19.02
CA GLY A 103 9.37 -1.96 18.72
C GLY A 103 9.01 -1.77 17.26
N ALA A 104 9.48 -2.63 16.34
CA ALA A 104 9.09 -2.56 14.95
C ALA A 104 7.67 -3.11 14.74
N PHE A 105 6.90 -2.45 13.87
CA PHE A 105 5.59 -2.89 13.44
C PHE A 105 5.69 -3.93 12.32
N MET A 106 6.67 -3.75 11.42
CA MET A 106 6.95 -4.67 10.33
C MET A 106 8.44 -4.69 9.98
N ALA A 107 8.86 -5.77 9.31
CA ALA A 107 10.18 -5.89 8.72
C ALA A 107 10.11 -6.28 7.25
N ILE A 108 10.99 -5.70 6.44
CA ILE A 108 11.19 -6.08 5.04
C ILE A 108 12.66 -6.46 4.88
N ALA A 109 12.93 -7.71 4.51
CA ALA A 109 14.26 -8.19 4.19
C ALA A 109 14.48 -8.12 2.67
N ALA A 110 15.43 -7.29 2.26
CA ALA A 110 15.81 -7.00 0.87
C ALA A 110 17.31 -7.12 0.69
N THR A 111 17.91 -8.20 1.21
CA THR A 111 19.34 -8.48 1.10
C THR A 111 19.60 -9.63 0.13
N ASP A 112 20.82 -9.71 -0.41
CA ASP A 112 21.27 -10.84 -1.21
C ASP A 112 21.74 -12.03 -0.35
N ASP A 113 21.83 -11.84 0.97
CA ASP A 113 22.24 -12.88 1.91
C ASP A 113 21.02 -13.68 2.40
N THR A 114 20.92 -14.91 1.88
CA THR A 114 19.82 -15.84 2.20
C THR A 114 19.73 -16.18 3.70
N ASP A 115 20.86 -16.31 4.39
CA ASP A 115 20.87 -16.66 5.81
C ASP A 115 20.37 -15.50 6.68
N THR A 116 20.74 -14.27 6.33
CA THR A 116 20.19 -13.06 6.95
C THR A 116 18.67 -12.98 6.71
N ASN A 117 18.20 -13.18 5.47
CA ASN A 117 16.79 -13.13 5.13
C ASN A 117 15.97 -14.17 5.91
N ILE A 118 16.48 -15.40 6.03
CA ILE A 118 15.86 -16.46 6.85
C ILE A 118 15.82 -16.06 8.33
N SER A 119 16.92 -15.51 8.85
CA SER A 119 17.01 -15.09 10.24
C SER A 119 15.99 -14.00 10.57
N VAL A 120 15.85 -12.99 9.70
CA VAL A 120 14.83 -11.94 9.83
C VAL A 120 13.42 -12.55 9.87
N TYR A 121 13.12 -13.47 8.96
CA TYR A 121 11.84 -14.16 8.93
C TYR A 121 11.55 -14.94 10.22
N GLU A 122 12.49 -15.78 10.66
CA GLU A 122 12.35 -16.58 11.87
C GLU A 122 12.16 -15.72 13.13
N ASP A 123 12.90 -14.60 13.22
CA ASP A 123 12.82 -13.66 14.33
C ASP A 123 11.48 -12.91 14.34
N ALA A 124 10.97 -12.50 13.18
CA ALA A 124 9.70 -11.83 13.02
C ALA A 124 8.51 -12.78 13.31
N GLU A 125 8.54 -14.02 12.79
CA GLU A 125 7.50 -15.01 13.05
C GLU A 125 7.38 -15.35 14.54
N ARG A 126 8.51 -15.46 15.27
CA ARG A 126 8.48 -15.67 16.72
C ARG A 126 7.80 -14.54 17.50
N ARG A 127 7.74 -13.35 16.91
CA ARG A 127 7.10 -12.14 17.49
C ARG A 127 5.70 -11.89 16.95
N ALA A 128 5.17 -12.75 16.06
CA ALA A 128 3.92 -12.55 15.34
C ALA A 128 3.88 -11.17 14.61
N MET A 129 5.02 -10.76 14.07
CA MET A 129 5.22 -9.48 13.39
C MET A 129 5.01 -9.63 11.88
N LEU A 130 4.59 -8.56 11.21
CA LEU A 130 4.52 -8.53 9.76
C LEU A 130 5.93 -8.62 9.16
N VAL A 131 6.15 -9.60 8.26
CA VAL A 131 7.43 -9.80 7.58
C VAL A 131 7.24 -10.11 6.11
N ASN A 132 8.08 -9.47 5.29
CA ASN A 132 8.19 -9.70 3.87
C ASN A 132 9.66 -9.91 3.51
N VAL A 133 10.00 -11.06 2.97
CA VAL A 133 11.30 -11.34 2.38
C VAL A 133 11.15 -11.21 0.87
N VAL A 134 11.86 -10.25 0.29
CA VAL A 134 11.73 -9.94 -1.14
C VAL A 134 12.13 -11.15 -1.97
N ASP A 135 11.33 -11.44 -3.00
CA ASP A 135 11.48 -12.55 -3.94
C ASP A 135 11.47 -13.97 -3.32
N VAL A 136 11.11 -14.07 -2.03
CA VAL A 136 10.99 -15.37 -1.34
C VAL A 136 9.58 -15.50 -0.72
N PRO A 137 8.54 -15.74 -1.54
CA PRO A 137 7.16 -15.79 -1.08
C PRO A 137 6.89 -16.67 0.14
N PRO A 138 7.51 -17.87 0.30
CA PRO A 138 7.28 -18.69 1.48
C PRO A 138 7.78 -18.07 2.80
N LEU A 139 8.64 -17.05 2.74
CA LEU A 139 9.12 -16.30 3.89
C LEU A 139 8.38 -14.96 4.05
N CYS A 140 7.11 -14.91 3.64
CA CYS A 140 6.26 -13.74 3.74
C CYS A 140 4.95 -14.08 4.44
N ASN A 141 4.59 -13.33 5.48
CA ASN A 141 3.23 -13.40 6.03
C ASN A 141 2.33 -12.24 5.52
N PHE A 142 2.90 -11.30 4.76
CA PHE A 142 2.17 -10.35 3.93
C PHE A 142 2.91 -10.12 2.61
N ILE A 143 2.18 -9.71 1.58
CA ILE A 143 2.74 -9.34 0.27
C ILE A 143 2.42 -7.88 -0.06
N LEU A 144 3.27 -7.27 -0.87
CA LEU A 144 3.06 -5.93 -1.39
C LEU A 144 2.44 -6.03 -2.80
N PRO A 145 1.17 -5.64 -2.98
CA PRO A 145 0.54 -5.64 -4.30
C PRO A 145 1.09 -4.52 -5.17
N ALA A 146 0.87 -4.60 -6.48
CA ALA A 146 1.05 -3.43 -7.35
C ALA A 146 0.01 -2.36 -6.98
N ILE A 147 0.42 -1.10 -6.85
CA ILE A 147 -0.45 -0.02 -6.39
C ILE A 147 -0.49 1.09 -7.42
N VAL A 148 -1.71 1.52 -7.79
CA VAL A 148 -1.99 2.80 -8.44
C VAL A 148 -2.32 3.81 -7.36
N ARG A 149 -1.66 4.96 -7.36
CA ARG A 149 -1.93 6.07 -6.42
C ARG A 149 -2.15 7.36 -7.19
N SER A 150 -3.22 8.07 -6.82
CA SER A 150 -3.50 9.43 -7.27
C SER A 150 -4.19 10.18 -6.12
N GLY A 151 -3.50 11.13 -5.48
CA GLY A 151 -3.99 11.80 -4.28
C GLY A 151 -4.47 10.81 -3.21
N PRO A 152 -5.71 10.93 -2.72
CA PRO A 152 -6.26 10.02 -1.72
C PRO A 152 -6.71 8.66 -2.29
N LEU A 153 -6.75 8.50 -3.61
CA LEU A 153 -7.12 7.26 -4.26
C LEU A 153 -5.96 6.28 -4.24
N ALA A 154 -6.21 5.05 -3.81
CA ALA A 154 -5.27 3.94 -3.91
C ALA A 154 -6.00 2.68 -4.38
N ILE A 155 -5.48 2.03 -5.43
CA ILE A 155 -6.01 0.77 -5.97
C ILE A 155 -4.92 -0.28 -5.88
N ALA A 156 -5.15 -1.33 -5.11
CA ALA A 156 -4.22 -2.44 -4.96
C ALA A 156 -4.56 -3.57 -5.95
N ILE A 157 -3.55 -4.07 -6.64
CA ILE A 157 -3.69 -5.11 -7.66
C ILE A 157 -2.82 -6.29 -7.25
N SER A 158 -3.45 -7.39 -6.89
CA SER A 158 -2.76 -8.63 -6.54
C SER A 158 -3.15 -9.75 -7.50
N THR A 159 -2.17 -10.50 -7.95
CA THR A 159 -2.36 -11.76 -8.69
C THR A 159 -2.01 -12.97 -7.81
N ALA A 160 -1.95 -12.77 -6.49
CA ALA A 160 -1.49 -13.76 -5.51
C ALA A 160 -0.15 -14.43 -5.88
N GLY A 161 0.74 -13.67 -6.54
CA GLY A 161 2.03 -14.18 -7.02
C GLY A 161 1.98 -14.89 -8.38
N ALA A 162 0.78 -15.11 -8.97
CA ALA A 162 0.64 -15.85 -10.23
C ALA A 162 1.33 -15.16 -11.41
N SER A 163 1.31 -13.83 -11.49
CA SER A 163 1.95 -13.10 -12.60
C SER A 163 2.27 -11.64 -12.28
N PRO A 164 3.50 -11.33 -11.89
CA PRO A 164 3.95 -9.94 -11.74
C PRO A 164 3.80 -9.11 -13.02
N ALA A 165 4.00 -9.72 -14.20
CA ALA A 165 3.83 -9.06 -15.49
C ALA A 165 2.37 -8.65 -15.74
N LEU A 166 1.41 -9.51 -15.38
CA LEU A 166 -0.02 -9.18 -15.46
C LEU A 166 -0.38 -8.04 -14.50
N ALA A 167 0.11 -8.07 -13.27
CA ALA A 167 -0.11 -7.00 -12.30
C ALA A 167 0.43 -5.65 -12.80
N LYS A 168 1.64 -5.64 -13.39
CA LYS A 168 2.22 -4.44 -14.01
C LYS A 168 1.41 -3.92 -15.21
N ARG A 169 0.87 -4.82 -16.04
CA ARG A 169 -0.01 -4.44 -17.15
C ARG A 169 -1.31 -3.84 -16.63
N MET A 170 -1.98 -4.52 -15.70
CA MET A 170 -3.22 -4.01 -15.08
C MET A 170 -3.01 -2.67 -14.38
N LYS A 171 -1.86 -2.46 -13.70
CA LYS A 171 -1.51 -1.18 -13.10
C LYS A 171 -1.58 -0.05 -14.14
N ARG A 172 -0.93 -0.20 -15.30
CA ARG A 172 -0.91 0.82 -16.36
C ARG A 172 -2.32 1.09 -16.93
N GLU A 173 -3.11 0.03 -17.16
CA GLU A 173 -4.48 0.16 -17.68
C GLU A 173 -5.39 0.88 -16.67
N ILE A 174 -5.30 0.52 -15.39
CA ILE A 174 -6.07 1.13 -14.31
C ILE A 174 -5.63 2.59 -14.07
N GLU A 175 -4.33 2.87 -14.09
CA GLU A 175 -3.77 4.21 -13.91
C GLU A 175 -4.25 5.18 -15.00
N ALA A 176 -4.35 4.69 -16.25
CA ALA A 176 -4.89 5.45 -17.36
C ALA A 176 -6.40 5.73 -17.25
N GLN A 177 -7.15 4.80 -16.63
CA GLN A 177 -8.62 4.90 -16.52
C GLN A 177 -9.07 5.62 -15.24
N PHE A 178 -8.40 5.39 -14.11
CA PHE A 178 -8.78 5.88 -12.78
C PHE A 178 -7.75 6.88 -12.24
N GLY A 179 -7.43 7.89 -13.05
CA GLY A 179 -6.40 8.88 -12.73
C GLY A 179 -6.91 10.08 -11.91
N GLU A 180 -6.42 11.24 -12.27
CA GLU A 180 -6.60 12.50 -11.56
C GLU A 180 -8.06 12.92 -11.32
N PRO A 181 -9.03 12.75 -12.27
CA PRO A 181 -10.43 13.12 -12.03
C PRO A 181 -11.07 12.37 -10.84
N TYR A 182 -10.80 11.06 -10.70
CA TYR A 182 -11.29 10.28 -9.56
C TYR A 182 -10.67 10.71 -8.24
N ALA A 183 -9.37 11.00 -8.25
CA ALA A 183 -8.68 11.50 -7.08
C ALA A 183 -9.24 12.86 -6.65
N ARG A 184 -9.50 13.75 -7.62
CA ARG A 184 -10.08 15.07 -7.37
C ARG A 184 -11.49 14.97 -6.82
N LEU A 185 -12.34 14.13 -7.40
CA LEU A 185 -13.69 13.88 -6.85
C LEU A 185 -13.62 13.40 -5.40
N ALA A 186 -12.70 12.48 -5.07
CA ALA A 186 -12.53 12.00 -3.71
C ALA A 186 -12.14 13.12 -2.73
N VAL A 187 -11.30 14.07 -3.16
CA VAL A 187 -10.96 15.28 -2.37
C VAL A 187 -12.20 16.13 -2.14
N LEU A 188 -12.95 16.47 -3.19
CA LEU A 188 -14.15 17.30 -3.11
C LEU A 188 -15.22 16.68 -2.19
N LEU A 189 -15.44 15.37 -2.29
CA LEU A 189 -16.36 14.64 -1.42
C LEU A 189 -15.88 14.65 0.05
N ASN A 190 -14.56 14.60 0.28
CA ASN A 190 -14.03 14.67 1.64
C ASN A 190 -14.20 16.05 2.27
N GLU A 191 -14.12 17.13 1.50
CA GLU A 191 -14.34 18.52 1.97
C GLU A 191 -15.73 18.69 2.61
N VAL A 192 -16.75 18.02 2.08
CA VAL A 192 -18.13 18.13 2.57
C VAL A 192 -18.52 17.09 3.63
N ARG A 193 -17.60 16.19 3.99
CA ARG A 193 -17.86 15.13 4.99
C ARG A 193 -18.22 15.67 6.38
N GLY A 194 -17.57 16.80 6.77
CA GLY A 194 -17.85 17.46 8.04
C GLY A 194 -19.27 18.00 8.10
N TRP A 195 -19.69 18.70 7.03
CA TRP A 195 -21.06 19.19 6.88
C TRP A 195 -22.06 18.04 6.92
N ALA A 196 -21.85 16.98 6.13
CA ALA A 196 -22.76 15.83 6.07
C ALA A 196 -22.94 15.14 7.43
N LYS A 197 -21.87 15.05 8.25
CA LYS A 197 -21.95 14.51 9.62
C LYS A 197 -22.76 15.42 10.56
N GLY A 198 -22.64 16.74 10.41
CA GLY A 198 -23.35 17.71 11.25
C GLY A 198 -24.82 17.89 10.88
N THR A 199 -25.17 17.79 9.59
CA THR A 199 -26.49 18.10 9.07
C THR A 199 -27.36 16.86 8.87
N LEU A 200 -26.76 15.72 8.45
CA LEU A 200 -27.46 14.47 8.13
C LEU A 200 -27.28 13.45 9.27
N PRO A 201 -28.21 13.34 10.22
CA PRO A 201 -28.01 12.57 11.46
C PRO A 201 -27.91 11.06 11.23
N THR A 202 -28.60 10.51 10.21
CA THR A 202 -28.63 9.08 9.97
C THR A 202 -27.57 8.61 8.97
N TYR A 203 -27.15 7.36 9.10
CA TYR A 203 -26.28 6.73 8.11
C TYR A 203 -26.92 6.71 6.72
N GLN A 204 -28.23 6.44 6.65
CA GLN A 204 -28.96 6.33 5.40
C GLN A 204 -28.98 7.66 4.64
N GLN A 205 -29.27 8.77 5.30
CA GLN A 205 -29.23 10.10 4.67
C GLN A 205 -27.85 10.46 4.13
N ARG A 206 -26.79 10.17 4.90
CA ARG A 206 -25.42 10.38 4.42
C ARG A 206 -25.07 9.51 3.21
N LYS A 207 -25.52 8.26 3.22
CA LYS A 207 -25.34 7.34 2.10
C LYS A 207 -26.03 7.88 0.84
N GLU A 208 -27.30 8.22 0.93
CA GLU A 208 -28.09 8.76 -0.18
C GLU A 208 -27.49 10.04 -0.74
N PHE A 209 -27.02 10.94 0.12
CA PHE A 209 -26.33 12.16 -0.28
C PHE A 209 -25.09 11.87 -1.13
N PHE A 210 -24.17 11.03 -0.65
CA PHE A 210 -22.94 10.74 -1.38
C PHE A 210 -23.18 9.89 -2.63
N GLU A 211 -24.07 8.89 -2.57
CA GLU A 211 -24.43 8.08 -3.74
C GLU A 211 -25.13 8.92 -4.81
N GLY A 212 -25.99 9.87 -4.41
CA GLY A 212 -26.64 10.80 -5.30
C GLY A 212 -25.67 11.69 -6.06
N ILE A 213 -24.58 12.14 -5.42
CA ILE A 213 -23.54 12.92 -6.10
C ILE A 213 -22.73 12.03 -7.05
N VAL A 214 -22.25 10.88 -6.57
CA VAL A 214 -21.35 10.01 -7.34
C VAL A 214 -22.05 9.36 -8.54
N GLY A 215 -23.32 8.99 -8.40
CA GLY A 215 -24.13 8.35 -9.45
C GLY A 215 -25.11 9.30 -10.15
N GLY A 216 -25.01 10.60 -9.89
CA GLY A 216 -25.92 11.62 -10.40
C GLY A 216 -25.70 11.99 -11.87
N GLN A 217 -26.61 12.84 -12.37
CA GLN A 217 -26.46 13.45 -13.69
C GLN A 217 -26.49 14.98 -13.52
N PRO A 218 -25.50 15.69 -14.08
CA PRO A 218 -24.40 15.17 -14.93
C PRO A 218 -23.39 14.33 -14.13
N ASP A 219 -22.71 13.38 -14.80
CA ASP A 219 -21.69 12.53 -14.21
C ASP A 219 -20.49 13.39 -13.73
N PRO A 220 -20.16 13.40 -12.43
CA PRO A 220 -19.08 14.23 -11.88
C PRO A 220 -17.70 13.85 -12.44
N ILE A 221 -17.47 12.60 -12.82
CA ILE A 221 -16.19 12.19 -13.44
C ILE A 221 -16.10 12.76 -14.86
N ALA A 222 -17.19 12.70 -15.63
CA ALA A 222 -17.22 13.29 -16.97
C ALA A 222 -17.01 14.80 -16.93
N LEU A 223 -17.56 15.50 -15.94
CA LEU A 223 -17.33 16.94 -15.74
C LEU A 223 -15.87 17.26 -15.42
N LEU A 224 -15.23 16.46 -14.55
CA LEU A 224 -13.84 16.64 -14.16
C LEU A 224 -12.83 16.28 -15.26
N THR A 225 -13.26 15.56 -16.29
CA THR A 225 -12.37 15.09 -17.35
C THR A 225 -12.36 16.09 -18.51
N ASP A 226 -11.19 16.57 -18.92
CA ASP A 226 -11.05 17.31 -20.18
C ASP A 226 -11.49 16.44 -21.35
N GLY A 227 -12.32 16.99 -22.24
CA GLY A 227 -12.93 16.29 -23.39
C GLY A 227 -11.94 15.68 -24.40
N ASN A 228 -10.64 15.81 -24.18
CA ASN A 228 -9.56 15.27 -25.01
C ASN A 228 -9.13 13.84 -24.64
N GLY A 229 -9.81 13.16 -23.71
CA GLY A 229 -9.58 11.74 -23.39
C GLY A 229 -8.27 11.42 -22.67
N GLY A 230 -7.55 12.42 -22.17
CA GLY A 230 -6.24 12.29 -21.55
C GLY A 230 -6.23 12.14 -20.01
N GLY A 231 -7.39 12.07 -19.36
CA GLY A 231 -7.46 11.96 -17.90
C GLY A 231 -6.96 13.18 -17.13
N THR A 232 -6.79 14.32 -17.81
CA THR A 232 -6.43 15.62 -17.21
C THR A 232 -7.66 16.30 -16.62
N LEU A 233 -7.42 17.09 -15.55
CA LEU A 233 -8.47 17.85 -14.87
C LEU A 233 -8.94 19.04 -15.71
N SER A 234 -10.27 19.26 -15.72
CA SER A 234 -10.92 20.48 -16.21
C SER A 234 -11.17 21.44 -15.04
N PRO A 235 -10.57 22.64 -15.02
CA PRO A 235 -10.85 23.63 -13.98
C PRO A 235 -12.31 24.08 -13.96
N GLU A 236 -12.91 24.23 -15.14
CA GLU A 236 -14.34 24.55 -15.27
C GLU A 236 -15.21 23.37 -14.80
N GLY A 237 -14.79 22.15 -15.07
CA GLY A 237 -15.43 20.93 -14.58
C GLY A 237 -15.38 20.80 -13.07
N GLU A 238 -14.28 21.20 -12.44
CA GLU A 238 -14.20 21.25 -10.99
C GLU A 238 -15.23 22.20 -10.39
N GLN A 239 -15.36 23.40 -10.96
CA GLN A 239 -16.36 24.37 -10.51
C GLN A 239 -17.80 23.81 -10.67
N ALA A 240 -18.09 23.14 -11.79
CA ALA A 240 -19.39 22.51 -12.01
C ALA A 240 -19.70 21.40 -11.00
N VAL A 241 -18.69 20.60 -10.61
CA VAL A 241 -18.84 19.58 -9.55
C VAL A 241 -19.07 20.23 -8.18
N ARG A 242 -18.39 21.32 -7.86
CA ARG A 242 -18.63 22.08 -6.62
C ARG A 242 -20.06 22.61 -6.55
N GLU A 243 -20.59 23.13 -7.65
CA GLU A 243 -21.98 23.57 -7.76
C GLU A 243 -22.97 22.42 -7.61
N LEU A 244 -22.70 21.26 -8.22
CA LEU A 244 -23.49 20.04 -8.06
C LEU A 244 -23.55 19.59 -6.58
N ILE A 245 -22.42 19.63 -5.89
CA ILE A 245 -22.33 19.32 -4.46
C ILE A 245 -23.15 20.34 -3.64
N ALA A 246 -23.02 21.61 -3.91
CA ALA A 246 -23.76 22.66 -3.21
C ALA A 246 -25.28 22.50 -3.38
N HIS A 247 -25.76 22.24 -4.60
CA HIS A 247 -27.17 21.95 -4.85
C HIS A 247 -27.66 20.71 -4.08
N ALA A 248 -26.85 19.65 -3.99
CA ALA A 248 -27.18 18.47 -3.20
C ALA A 248 -27.26 18.80 -1.70
N GLN A 249 -26.38 19.66 -1.18
CA GLN A 249 -26.42 20.13 0.21
C GLN A 249 -27.71 20.89 0.50
N ASP A 250 -28.10 21.82 -0.37
CA ASP A 250 -29.32 22.63 -0.21
C ASP A 250 -30.58 21.75 -0.25
N ALA A 251 -30.65 20.81 -1.19
CA ALA A 251 -31.78 19.89 -1.32
C ALA A 251 -31.98 19.00 -0.08
N HIS A 252 -30.89 18.56 0.56
CA HIS A 252 -30.96 17.73 1.76
C HIS A 252 -31.18 18.54 3.04
N ALA A 253 -30.68 19.79 3.10
CA ALA A 253 -30.91 20.68 4.24
C ALA A 253 -32.39 21.08 4.38
N LEU A 254 -33.16 21.12 3.28
CA LEU A 254 -34.59 21.41 3.28
C LEU A 254 -35.47 20.23 3.72
N GLN A 255 -34.91 19.01 3.84
CA GLN A 255 -35.62 17.78 4.22
C GLN A 255 -35.44 17.42 5.71
N VAL A 256 -34.62 18.18 6.45
CA VAL A 256 -34.32 18.00 7.86
C VAL A 256 -35.04 19.07 8.69
#